data_79451121883e1b8969f794e2c946162e
#
_entry.id   79451121883e1b8969f794e2c946162e
#
_cell.length_a   1.000
_cell.length_b   1.000
_cell.length_c   1.000
_cell.angle_alpha   90.00
_cell.angle_beta   90.00
_cell.angle_gamma   90.00
#
_symmetry.space_group_name_H-M   'P 1'
#
loop_
_entity.id
_entity.type
_entity.pdbx_description
1 polymer ?
#
loop_
_entity_poly.entity_id
_entity_poly.type
_entity_poly.pdbx_seq_one_letter_code
_entity_poly.pdbx_strand_id
1 'polypeptide(L)'
;MRRVVVTGIGIVSPLGTGTDKNFEALSEGRSGIDTITRFDASDLPSRIAGEVRDFNAEDYIEKKEIKKMDLFIQYALGAAGMALKDSGFEINEQNAEKVGVLVGAGLGGLPTIEKYHEAMLNGGYRKISPFFIPMLIINLAPGHISIRYGAKGPNVSSVSACATGTHSIGDAYHMIARGDADAMFAGGTESTITPLGIAGFSVMKALSTRNDDPAAASRPFDKGRDGFVMAEGAGILFLEEYESARRRGAKIYGEVAGYGLTGDAHHLTAPAPGGEGAARCMKMALNNSGVSTEQIDYINAHGTSTPFNDLYETMAIKSVFGDHARKLMVSSTKSMTGHTLGAAGGLEAAYCLLAMERGLVPPTINYQEPDPECDLDYVPNEARQAKVDFALSNSFGFGGTNASLLFRKV
;
A
#
# COMPACT_ATOMS: atom_id res chain seq x y z
N MET A 1 -1.68 14.09 22.70
CA MET A 1 -1.09 12.82 22.21
C MET A 1 0.35 13.08 21.81
N ARG A 2 1.22 12.04 21.84
CA ARG A 2 2.60 12.18 21.35
C ARG A 2 2.58 12.33 19.83
N ARG A 3 3.52 13.10 19.30
CA ARG A 3 3.73 13.21 17.85
C ARG A 3 4.43 11.95 17.33
N VAL A 4 4.11 11.55 16.11
CA VAL A 4 4.64 10.32 15.49
C VAL A 4 5.21 10.66 14.11
N VAL A 5 6.44 10.26 13.88
CA VAL A 5 7.16 10.55 12.64
C VAL A 5 7.61 9.26 11.94
N VAL A 6 7.88 9.39 10.66
CA VAL A 6 8.45 8.30 9.85
C VAL A 6 9.94 8.54 9.72
N THR A 7 10.73 7.59 10.20
CA THR A 7 12.18 7.66 10.17
C THR A 7 12.81 6.66 9.21
N GLY A 8 12.05 5.65 8.75
CA GLY A 8 12.54 4.68 7.78
C GLY A 8 11.46 4.18 6.82
N ILE A 9 11.87 3.87 5.61
CA ILE A 9 11.01 3.41 4.52
C ILE A 9 11.61 2.15 3.88
N GLY A 10 10.79 1.12 3.68
CA GLY A 10 11.18 -0.07 2.92
C GLY A 10 10.10 -0.43 1.89
N ILE A 11 10.53 -0.68 0.66
CA ILE A 11 9.67 -0.90 -0.49
C ILE A 11 10.11 -2.12 -1.29
N VAL A 12 9.16 -2.98 -1.59
CA VAL A 12 9.24 -4.03 -2.61
C VAL A 12 8.02 -3.88 -3.51
N SER A 13 8.18 -3.61 -4.79
CA SER A 13 7.07 -3.39 -5.71
C SER A 13 7.43 -3.82 -7.13
N PRO A 14 6.47 -3.83 -8.08
CA PRO A 14 6.76 -4.06 -9.49
C PRO A 14 7.74 -3.07 -10.12
N LEU A 15 7.93 -1.90 -9.50
CA LEU A 15 8.89 -0.89 -9.95
C LEU A 15 10.32 -1.16 -9.45
N GLY A 16 10.48 -2.13 -8.55
CA GLY A 16 11.77 -2.56 -8.02
C GLY A 16 11.82 -2.69 -6.51
N THR A 17 12.97 -3.14 -6.01
CA THR A 17 13.27 -3.28 -4.59
C THR A 17 14.10 -2.10 -4.11
N GLY A 18 13.60 -1.41 -3.07
CA GLY A 18 14.23 -0.22 -2.46
C GLY A 18 13.62 1.11 -2.89
N THR A 19 13.81 2.14 -2.05
CA THR A 19 13.20 3.47 -2.21
C THR A 19 13.65 4.20 -3.46
N ASP A 20 14.94 4.16 -3.78
CA ASP A 20 15.50 4.93 -4.91
C ASP A 20 15.03 4.41 -6.24
N LYS A 21 15.08 3.07 -6.47
CA LYS A 21 14.57 2.46 -7.71
C LYS A 21 13.09 2.76 -7.93
N ASN A 22 12.30 2.66 -6.86
CA ASN A 22 10.87 2.94 -6.92
C ASN A 22 10.61 4.40 -7.31
N PHE A 23 11.27 5.33 -6.63
CA PHE A 23 11.01 6.74 -6.88
C PHE A 23 11.55 7.21 -8.24
N GLU A 24 12.67 6.67 -8.70
CA GLU A 24 13.18 6.88 -10.06
C GLU A 24 12.15 6.41 -11.09
N ALA A 25 11.65 5.18 -10.97
CA ALA A 25 10.63 4.65 -11.87
C ALA A 25 9.33 5.48 -11.85
N LEU A 26 8.89 5.92 -10.66
CA LEU A 26 7.74 6.81 -10.52
C LEU A 26 7.96 8.17 -11.19
N SER A 27 9.15 8.75 -11.03
CA SER A 27 9.49 10.05 -11.61
C SER A 27 9.57 10.03 -13.13
N GLU A 28 9.96 8.89 -13.68
CA GLU A 28 10.04 8.67 -15.13
C GLU A 28 8.71 8.19 -15.76
N GLY A 29 7.68 7.94 -14.95
CA GLY A 29 6.42 7.38 -15.44
C GLY A 29 6.56 5.95 -15.97
N ARG A 30 7.48 5.14 -15.42
CA ARG A 30 7.68 3.74 -15.87
C ARG A 30 6.59 2.83 -15.29
N SER A 31 5.99 2.01 -16.15
CA SER A 31 5.06 0.97 -15.73
C SER A 31 5.81 -0.30 -15.28
N GLY A 32 5.39 -0.88 -14.14
CA GLY A 32 5.80 -2.20 -13.69
C GLY A 32 4.83 -3.32 -14.09
N ILE A 33 3.84 -3.00 -14.93
CA ILE A 33 2.82 -3.94 -15.38
C ILE A 33 3.26 -4.61 -16.69
N ASP A 34 3.10 -5.93 -16.75
CA ASP A 34 3.45 -6.73 -17.91
C ASP A 34 2.59 -8.01 -17.96
N THR A 35 2.80 -8.84 -18.97
CA THR A 35 2.20 -10.18 -19.05
C THR A 35 2.63 -11.04 -17.85
N ILE A 36 1.69 -11.80 -17.30
CA ILE A 36 1.93 -12.74 -16.19
C ILE A 36 2.94 -13.79 -16.64
N THR A 37 3.97 -14.04 -15.82
CA THR A 37 5.02 -15.03 -16.10
C THR A 37 5.04 -16.20 -15.13
N ARG A 38 4.37 -16.11 -13.99
CA ARG A 38 4.41 -17.11 -12.91
C ARG A 38 3.62 -18.39 -13.23
N PHE A 39 2.63 -18.29 -14.11
CA PHE A 39 1.79 -19.40 -14.54
C PHE A 39 1.23 -19.13 -15.93
N ASP A 40 0.71 -20.15 -16.61
CA ASP A 40 0.01 -19.99 -17.87
C ASP A 40 -1.37 -19.36 -17.65
N ALA A 41 -1.51 -18.09 -18.04
CA ALA A 41 -2.74 -17.32 -17.92
C ALA A 41 -3.55 -17.27 -19.23
N SER A 42 -3.22 -18.07 -20.25
CA SER A 42 -3.81 -17.98 -21.60
C SER A 42 -5.33 -18.15 -21.61
N ASP A 43 -5.88 -18.95 -20.69
CA ASP A 43 -7.32 -19.22 -20.58
C ASP A 43 -8.05 -18.18 -19.70
N LEU A 44 -7.34 -17.19 -19.14
CA LEU A 44 -7.92 -16.18 -18.26
C LEU A 44 -8.27 -14.89 -19.03
N PRO A 45 -9.35 -14.19 -18.64
CA PRO A 45 -9.73 -12.92 -19.25
C PRO A 45 -8.65 -11.83 -19.07
N SER A 46 -8.03 -11.75 -17.90
CA SER A 46 -6.90 -10.88 -17.61
C SER A 46 -5.62 -11.71 -17.55
N ARG A 47 -4.60 -11.30 -18.32
CA ARG A 47 -3.31 -12.00 -18.47
C ARG A 47 -2.14 -11.12 -18.09
N ILE A 48 -2.41 -10.03 -17.40
CA ILE A 48 -1.46 -8.99 -17.04
C ILE A 48 -1.44 -8.77 -15.53
N ALA A 49 -0.27 -8.44 -15.00
CA ALA A 49 -0.08 -8.13 -13.58
C ALA A 49 1.19 -7.30 -13.34
N GLY A 50 1.27 -6.66 -12.18
CA GLY A 50 2.48 -6.08 -11.65
C GLY A 50 3.24 -7.10 -10.79
N GLU A 51 4.13 -7.88 -11.39
CA GLU A 51 4.98 -8.86 -10.69
C GLU A 51 6.25 -8.21 -10.15
N VAL A 52 6.65 -8.57 -8.94
CA VAL A 52 7.98 -8.22 -8.39
C VAL A 52 9.03 -9.12 -9.03
N ARG A 53 10.00 -8.54 -9.75
CA ARG A 53 10.97 -9.28 -10.56
C ARG A 53 12.40 -9.22 -10.04
N ASP A 54 12.76 -8.26 -9.19
CA ASP A 54 14.12 -8.02 -8.75
C ASP A 54 14.35 -8.25 -7.24
N PHE A 55 13.39 -8.87 -6.54
CA PHE A 55 13.53 -9.20 -5.14
C PHE A 55 14.28 -10.52 -4.95
N ASN A 56 15.44 -10.45 -4.28
CA ASN A 56 16.16 -11.64 -3.84
C ASN A 56 15.96 -11.85 -2.34
N ALA A 57 15.23 -12.90 -1.98
CA ALA A 57 14.93 -13.20 -0.58
C ALA A 57 16.20 -13.51 0.25
N GLU A 58 17.26 -14.07 -0.36
CA GLU A 58 18.51 -14.42 0.34
C GLU A 58 19.27 -13.18 0.88
N ASP A 59 18.98 -11.97 0.37
CA ASP A 59 19.55 -10.72 0.88
C ASP A 59 19.00 -10.34 2.27
N TYR A 60 17.82 -10.88 2.62
CA TYR A 60 17.09 -10.52 3.84
C TYR A 60 16.79 -11.71 4.76
N ILE A 61 16.77 -12.93 4.24
CA ILE A 61 16.28 -14.12 4.92
C ILE A 61 17.29 -15.25 4.74
N GLU A 62 17.59 -15.99 5.81
CA GLU A 62 18.46 -17.17 5.69
C GLU A 62 17.83 -18.20 4.74
N LYS A 63 18.62 -18.73 3.80
CA LYS A 63 18.17 -19.67 2.76
C LYS A 63 17.32 -20.84 3.28
N LYS A 64 17.65 -21.38 4.46
CA LYS A 64 16.90 -22.48 5.09
C LYS A 64 15.50 -22.09 5.55
N GLU A 65 15.25 -20.79 5.82
CA GLU A 65 13.98 -20.26 6.30
C GLU A 65 13.03 -19.85 5.16
N ILE A 66 13.55 -19.47 3.98
CA ILE A 66 12.78 -19.00 2.82
C ILE A 66 11.64 -19.99 2.46
N LYS A 67 11.95 -21.28 2.41
CA LYS A 67 10.97 -22.34 2.07
C LYS A 67 9.88 -22.58 3.10
N LYS A 68 9.96 -21.93 4.27
CA LYS A 68 8.98 -22.02 5.35
C LYS A 68 8.03 -20.82 5.37
N MET A 69 8.11 -19.93 4.38
CA MET A 69 7.36 -18.67 4.30
C MET A 69 6.72 -18.53 2.92
N ASP A 70 5.47 -18.10 2.88
CA ASP A 70 4.87 -17.61 1.64
C ASP A 70 5.54 -16.30 1.19
N LEU A 71 5.36 -15.95 -0.06
CA LEU A 71 6.05 -14.83 -0.69
C LEU A 71 5.68 -13.48 -0.06
N PHE A 72 4.40 -13.30 0.39
CA PHE A 72 4.00 -12.07 1.07
C PHE A 72 4.79 -11.84 2.38
N ILE A 73 5.14 -12.92 3.11
CA ILE A 73 5.98 -12.84 4.31
C ILE A 73 7.42 -12.46 3.94
N GLN A 74 7.94 -13.02 2.84
CA GLN A 74 9.29 -12.70 2.36
C GLN A 74 9.40 -11.23 1.97
N TYR A 75 8.41 -10.68 1.25
CA TYR A 75 8.35 -9.26 0.90
C TYR A 75 8.28 -8.38 2.15
N ALA A 76 7.43 -8.76 3.12
CA ALA A 76 7.32 -8.03 4.38
C ALA A 76 8.65 -7.97 5.14
N LEU A 77 9.38 -9.09 5.23
CA LEU A 77 10.71 -9.14 5.86
C LEU A 77 11.73 -8.29 5.14
N GLY A 78 11.75 -8.33 3.80
CA GLY A 78 12.63 -7.49 2.99
C GLY A 78 12.36 -6.01 3.20
N ALA A 79 11.09 -5.59 3.10
CA ALA A 79 10.68 -4.20 3.32
C ALA A 79 10.95 -3.74 4.76
N ALA A 80 10.65 -4.58 5.78
CA ALA A 80 10.94 -4.25 7.17
C ALA A 80 12.44 -4.08 7.43
N GLY A 81 13.27 -4.94 6.85
CA GLY A 81 14.73 -4.83 6.95
C GLY A 81 15.27 -3.54 6.35
N MET A 82 14.75 -3.15 5.18
CA MET A 82 15.08 -1.87 4.56
C MET A 82 14.64 -0.69 5.42
N ALA A 83 13.41 -0.70 5.93
CA ALA A 83 12.88 0.38 6.78
C ALA A 83 13.68 0.55 8.07
N LEU A 84 14.05 -0.56 8.74
CA LEU A 84 14.88 -0.52 9.95
C LEU A 84 16.26 0.04 9.66
N LYS A 85 16.90 -0.44 8.60
CA LYS A 85 18.23 0.04 8.19
C LYS A 85 18.20 1.53 7.84
N ASP A 86 17.20 1.97 7.10
CA ASP A 86 17.03 3.36 6.69
C ASP A 86 16.78 4.28 7.90
N SER A 87 16.01 3.81 8.88
CA SER A 87 15.77 4.55 10.12
C SER A 87 17.03 4.75 10.99
N GLY A 88 18.02 3.88 10.85
CA GLY A 88 19.18 3.83 11.74
C GLY A 88 18.82 3.52 13.20
N PHE A 89 17.62 2.94 13.45
CA PHE A 89 17.18 2.57 14.79
C PHE A 89 17.76 1.21 15.18
N GLU A 90 18.29 1.11 16.40
CA GLU A 90 18.80 -0.13 16.96
C GLU A 90 17.83 -0.70 17.99
N ILE A 91 17.31 -1.90 17.74
CA ILE A 91 16.49 -2.63 18.70
C ILE A 91 17.42 -3.42 19.62
N ASN A 92 17.29 -3.21 20.93
CA ASN A 92 18.11 -3.86 21.98
C ASN A 92 17.27 -4.24 23.18
N GLU A 93 17.89 -4.86 24.18
CA GLU A 93 17.17 -5.33 25.39
C GLU A 93 16.45 -4.22 26.18
N GLN A 94 16.91 -2.98 26.08
CA GLN A 94 16.35 -1.84 26.82
C GLN A 94 15.09 -1.27 26.16
N ASN A 95 14.95 -1.39 24.83
CA ASN A 95 13.85 -0.80 24.07
C ASN A 95 12.93 -1.82 23.39
N ALA A 96 13.33 -3.10 23.30
CA ALA A 96 12.60 -4.13 22.57
C ALA A 96 11.11 -4.22 22.91
N GLU A 97 10.74 -4.07 24.20
CA GLU A 97 9.35 -4.15 24.67
C GLU A 97 8.50 -2.95 24.24
N LYS A 98 9.13 -1.87 23.77
CA LYS A 98 8.50 -0.66 23.23
C LYS A 98 8.59 -0.54 21.71
N VAL A 99 9.10 -1.57 21.03
CA VAL A 99 9.11 -1.67 19.56
C VAL A 99 8.07 -2.68 19.11
N GLY A 100 7.05 -2.21 18.40
CA GLY A 100 5.95 -3.04 17.92
C GLY A 100 6.00 -3.32 16.41
N VAL A 101 5.08 -4.17 15.94
CA VAL A 101 4.90 -4.52 14.53
C VAL A 101 3.40 -4.56 14.22
N LEU A 102 2.96 -3.79 13.23
CA LEU A 102 1.60 -3.84 12.70
C LEU A 102 1.67 -3.88 11.16
N VAL A 103 1.66 -5.09 10.61
CA VAL A 103 1.75 -5.35 9.18
C VAL A 103 0.65 -6.30 8.76
N GLY A 104 -0.16 -5.89 7.80
CA GLY A 104 -1.30 -6.66 7.32
C GLY A 104 -1.14 -7.13 5.87
N ALA A 105 -2.05 -8.01 5.46
CA ALA A 105 -2.25 -8.41 4.07
C ALA A 105 -3.75 -8.56 3.80
N GLY A 106 -4.17 -8.39 2.55
CA GLY A 106 -5.58 -8.52 2.18
C GLY A 106 -6.03 -9.96 2.08
N LEU A 107 -5.24 -10.82 1.45
CA LEU A 107 -5.51 -12.23 1.21
C LEU A 107 -4.45 -13.16 1.83
N GLY A 108 -3.21 -12.69 1.95
CA GLY A 108 -2.11 -13.46 2.54
C GLY A 108 -1.67 -14.64 1.67
N GLY A 109 -1.52 -15.84 2.30
CA GLY A 109 -0.89 -17.00 1.69
C GLY A 109 -1.72 -17.77 0.65
N LEU A 110 -2.39 -17.09 -0.27
CA LEU A 110 -3.17 -17.73 -1.34
C LEU A 110 -2.33 -18.68 -2.21
N PRO A 111 -1.10 -18.34 -2.64
CA PRO A 111 -0.23 -19.29 -3.37
C PRO A 111 0.04 -20.57 -2.60
N THR A 112 0.24 -20.44 -1.29
CA THR A 112 0.44 -21.60 -0.39
C THR A 112 -0.83 -22.48 -0.32
N ILE A 113 -2.02 -21.89 -0.25
CA ILE A 113 -3.30 -22.62 -0.24
C ILE A 113 -3.45 -23.41 -1.54
N GLU A 114 -3.28 -22.80 -2.70
CA GLU A 114 -3.40 -23.46 -3.99
C GLU A 114 -2.43 -24.64 -4.10
N LYS A 115 -1.14 -24.39 -3.83
CA LYS A 115 -0.09 -25.41 -3.89
C LYS A 115 -0.38 -26.63 -3.03
N TYR A 116 -0.77 -26.44 -1.78
CA TYR A 116 -0.98 -27.58 -0.88
C TYR A 116 -2.36 -28.23 -1.02
N HIS A 117 -3.37 -27.50 -1.52
CA HIS A 117 -4.63 -28.08 -1.92
C HIS A 117 -4.43 -29.07 -3.09
N GLU A 118 -3.71 -28.67 -4.12
CA GLU A 118 -3.34 -29.55 -5.25
C GLU A 118 -2.52 -30.75 -4.78
N ALA A 119 -1.51 -30.54 -3.95
CA ALA A 119 -0.68 -31.61 -3.39
C ALA A 119 -1.51 -32.62 -2.57
N MET A 120 -2.51 -32.15 -1.81
CA MET A 120 -3.42 -32.99 -1.04
C MET A 120 -4.31 -33.84 -1.95
N LEU A 121 -4.87 -33.27 -3.01
CA LEU A 121 -5.72 -33.98 -3.98
C LEU A 121 -4.92 -35.09 -4.70
N ASN A 122 -3.67 -34.80 -5.09
CA ASN A 122 -2.82 -35.71 -5.86
C ASN A 122 -2.09 -36.76 -4.99
N GLY A 123 -1.93 -36.56 -3.68
CA GLY A 123 -1.09 -37.46 -2.87
C GLY A 123 -1.50 -37.58 -1.40
N GLY A 124 -2.65 -37.06 -1.03
CA GLY A 124 -3.20 -37.13 0.33
C GLY A 124 -2.52 -36.19 1.34
N TYR A 125 -3.04 -36.20 2.58
CA TYR A 125 -2.66 -35.24 3.62
C TYR A 125 -1.15 -35.25 3.97
N ARG A 126 -0.44 -36.36 3.74
CA ARG A 126 1.00 -36.49 4.01
C ARG A 126 1.88 -35.63 3.08
N LYS A 127 1.31 -35.07 2.03
CA LYS A 127 1.98 -34.12 1.12
C LYS A 127 1.96 -32.69 1.63
N ILE A 128 1.18 -32.41 2.67
CA ILE A 128 1.11 -31.07 3.27
C ILE A 128 2.33 -30.85 4.17
N SER A 129 2.98 -29.69 4.00
CA SER A 129 4.11 -29.29 4.87
C SER A 129 3.65 -29.04 6.30
N PRO A 130 4.45 -29.35 7.33
CA PRO A 130 4.19 -28.93 8.69
C PRO A 130 4.20 -27.39 8.86
N PHE A 131 4.77 -26.67 7.89
CA PHE A 131 4.77 -25.20 7.84
C PHE A 131 3.55 -24.63 7.09
N PHE A 132 2.63 -25.45 6.58
CA PHE A 132 1.49 -25.00 5.78
C PHE A 132 0.70 -23.87 6.49
N ILE A 133 0.27 -24.10 7.72
CA ILE A 133 -0.46 -23.09 8.47
C ILE A 133 0.37 -21.83 8.77
N PRO A 134 1.62 -21.94 9.29
CA PRO A 134 2.47 -20.76 9.45
C PRO A 134 2.76 -19.98 8.15
N MET A 135 2.79 -20.64 7.00
CA MET A 135 3.02 -19.97 5.72
C MET A 135 1.82 -19.12 5.27
N LEU A 136 0.59 -19.53 5.60
CA LEU A 136 -0.60 -18.90 5.01
C LEU A 136 -1.26 -17.82 5.88
N ILE A 137 -1.17 -17.92 7.22
CA ILE A 137 -1.90 -16.99 8.10
C ILE A 137 -1.21 -15.61 8.15
N ILE A 138 -2.03 -14.58 8.02
CA ILE A 138 -1.56 -13.21 7.77
C ILE A 138 -0.70 -12.67 8.90
N ASN A 139 -1.02 -12.99 10.16
CA ASN A 139 -0.27 -12.53 11.33
C ASN A 139 1.17 -13.08 11.40
N LEU A 140 1.55 -14.00 10.52
CA LEU A 140 2.95 -14.46 10.46
C LEU A 140 3.87 -13.47 9.74
N ALA A 141 3.35 -12.54 8.94
CA ALA A 141 4.17 -11.44 8.43
C ALA A 141 4.72 -10.59 9.59
N PRO A 142 3.89 -9.97 10.46
CA PRO A 142 4.41 -9.26 11.64
C PRO A 142 5.11 -10.19 12.64
N GLY A 143 4.68 -11.45 12.77
CA GLY A 143 5.33 -12.44 13.64
C GLY A 143 6.78 -12.71 13.25
N HIS A 144 7.08 -12.91 11.97
CA HIS A 144 8.45 -13.10 11.50
C HIS A 144 9.30 -11.85 11.64
N ILE A 145 8.74 -10.65 11.41
CA ILE A 145 9.44 -9.37 11.62
C ILE A 145 9.82 -9.24 13.10
N SER A 146 8.86 -9.48 14.02
CA SER A 146 9.09 -9.45 15.47
C SER A 146 10.23 -10.41 15.89
N ILE A 147 10.17 -11.66 15.45
CA ILE A 147 11.18 -12.69 15.78
C ILE A 147 12.56 -12.29 15.24
N ARG A 148 12.62 -11.82 13.99
CA ARG A 148 13.89 -11.52 13.32
C ARG A 148 14.61 -10.31 13.92
N TYR A 149 13.87 -9.26 14.28
CA TYR A 149 14.44 -8.00 14.76
C TYR A 149 14.35 -7.84 16.28
N GLY A 150 13.75 -8.80 16.98
CA GLY A 150 13.64 -8.76 18.44
C GLY A 150 12.63 -7.72 18.96
N ALA A 151 11.66 -7.32 18.14
CA ALA A 151 10.60 -6.39 18.53
C ALA A 151 9.57 -7.11 19.45
N LYS A 152 9.49 -6.74 20.71
CA LYS A 152 8.67 -7.41 21.74
C LYS A 152 7.44 -6.60 22.17
N GLY A 153 7.22 -5.44 21.57
CA GLY A 153 6.02 -4.61 21.79
C GLY A 153 4.77 -5.19 21.12
N PRO A 154 3.72 -4.39 20.90
CA PRO A 154 2.50 -4.83 20.24
C PRO A 154 2.80 -5.52 18.91
N ASN A 155 2.20 -6.70 18.67
CA ASN A 155 2.36 -7.47 17.44
C ASN A 155 0.99 -7.86 16.91
N VAL A 156 0.54 -7.17 15.85
CA VAL A 156 -0.82 -7.27 15.31
C VAL A 156 -0.79 -7.29 13.80
N SER A 157 -1.82 -7.87 13.19
CA SER A 157 -2.07 -7.82 11.76
C SER A 157 -3.49 -7.34 11.51
N SER A 158 -3.68 -6.34 10.65
CA SER A 158 -5.00 -5.94 10.16
C SER A 158 -5.33 -6.61 8.83
N VAL A 159 -6.63 -6.77 8.58
CA VAL A 159 -7.16 -7.25 7.30
C VAL A 159 -8.38 -6.40 6.95
N SER A 160 -8.23 -5.51 5.99
CA SER A 160 -9.28 -4.63 5.50
C SER A 160 -9.16 -4.40 3.99
N ALA A 161 -8.96 -5.51 3.27
CA ALA A 161 -8.80 -5.53 1.82
C ALA A 161 -7.75 -4.50 1.34
N CYS A 162 -8.12 -3.64 0.38
CA CYS A 162 -7.19 -2.65 -0.20
C CYS A 162 -6.77 -1.54 0.77
N ALA A 163 -7.48 -1.35 1.89
CA ALA A 163 -7.15 -0.36 2.91
C ALA A 163 -6.21 -0.89 4.02
N THR A 164 -5.82 -2.17 3.96
CA THR A 164 -5.05 -2.85 5.01
C THR A 164 -3.77 -2.11 5.41
N GLY A 165 -2.93 -1.74 4.44
CA GLY A 165 -1.66 -1.07 4.71
C GLY A 165 -1.85 0.30 5.36
N THR A 166 -2.85 1.06 4.91
CA THR A 166 -3.21 2.37 5.46
C THR A 166 -3.75 2.27 6.88
N HIS A 167 -4.65 1.31 7.15
CA HIS A 167 -5.14 1.02 8.51
C HIS A 167 -3.99 0.59 9.43
N SER A 168 -3.09 -0.28 8.95
CA SER A 168 -1.93 -0.70 9.74
C SER A 168 -1.05 0.47 10.17
N ILE A 169 -0.79 1.43 9.28
CA ILE A 169 -0.01 2.63 9.61
C ILE A 169 -0.79 3.53 10.59
N GLY A 170 -2.08 3.76 10.35
CA GLY A 170 -2.92 4.60 11.21
C GLY A 170 -3.11 4.04 12.61
N ASP A 171 -3.31 2.73 12.75
CA ASP A 171 -3.44 2.07 14.05
C ASP A 171 -2.11 2.03 14.80
N ALA A 172 -0.99 1.80 14.11
CA ALA A 172 0.35 1.91 14.70
C ALA A 172 0.66 3.34 15.16
N TYR A 173 0.27 4.35 14.35
CA TYR A 173 0.32 5.75 14.78
C TYR A 173 -0.43 5.96 16.09
N HIS A 174 -1.65 5.46 16.22
CA HIS A 174 -2.43 5.59 17.45
C HIS A 174 -1.78 4.87 18.64
N MET A 175 -1.19 3.68 18.45
CA MET A 175 -0.48 2.95 19.50
C MET A 175 0.72 3.75 20.02
N ILE A 176 1.53 4.33 19.12
CA ILE A 176 2.64 5.20 19.53
C ILE A 176 2.13 6.47 20.21
N ALA A 177 1.12 7.13 19.63
CA ALA A 177 0.58 8.39 20.16
C ALA A 177 0.00 8.24 21.58
N ARG A 178 -0.56 7.06 21.92
CA ARG A 178 -1.06 6.73 23.26
C ARG A 178 0.04 6.28 24.25
N GLY A 179 1.20 5.83 23.75
CA GLY A 179 2.29 5.32 24.59
C GLY A 179 2.35 3.82 24.74
N ASP A 180 1.59 3.07 23.96
CA ASP A 180 1.63 1.59 23.97
C ASP A 180 2.99 1.09 23.42
N ALA A 181 3.54 1.80 22.42
CA ALA A 181 4.89 1.61 21.87
C ALA A 181 5.62 2.96 21.72
N ASP A 182 6.93 2.92 21.51
CA ASP A 182 7.75 4.10 21.18
C ASP A 182 8.18 4.09 19.72
N ALA A 183 8.25 2.91 19.10
CA ALA A 183 8.49 2.74 17.68
C ALA A 183 7.74 1.52 17.14
N MET A 184 7.37 1.53 15.84
CA MET A 184 6.67 0.42 15.22
C MET A 184 7.04 0.27 13.74
N PHE A 185 7.18 -0.98 13.28
CA PHE A 185 7.05 -1.32 11.88
C PHE A 185 5.56 -1.29 11.52
N ALA A 186 5.19 -0.57 10.47
CA ALA A 186 3.79 -0.44 10.07
C ALA A 186 3.63 -0.42 8.54
N GLY A 187 2.63 -1.12 8.02
CA GLY A 187 2.37 -1.15 6.59
C GLY A 187 1.62 -2.38 6.12
N GLY A 188 1.83 -2.73 4.86
CA GLY A 188 1.15 -3.86 4.25
C GLY A 188 2.02 -4.64 3.27
N THR A 189 1.61 -5.86 3.01
CA THR A 189 2.26 -6.80 2.09
C THR A 189 1.22 -7.64 1.37
N GLU A 190 1.50 -8.08 0.14
CA GLU A 190 0.62 -8.97 -0.61
C GLU A 190 1.40 -9.74 -1.70
N SER A 191 0.97 -10.97 -1.96
CA SER A 191 1.47 -11.77 -3.09
C SER A 191 0.42 -12.77 -3.55
N THR A 192 -0.54 -12.29 -4.35
CA THR A 192 -1.73 -13.06 -4.74
C THR A 192 -1.91 -13.19 -6.25
N ILE A 193 -0.82 -12.99 -7.03
CA ILE A 193 -0.81 -13.24 -8.48
C ILE A 193 -0.75 -14.75 -8.69
N THR A 194 -1.92 -15.39 -8.66
CA THR A 194 -2.12 -16.82 -8.78
C THR A 194 -3.31 -17.11 -9.70
N PRO A 195 -3.47 -18.36 -10.22
CA PRO A 195 -4.64 -18.73 -11.00
C PRO A 195 -5.98 -18.38 -10.33
N LEU A 196 -6.17 -18.74 -9.03
CA LEU A 196 -7.40 -18.42 -8.29
C LEU A 196 -7.54 -16.92 -8.03
N GLY A 197 -6.44 -16.23 -7.73
CA GLY A 197 -6.45 -14.77 -7.50
C GLY A 197 -6.93 -14.03 -8.74
N ILE A 198 -6.31 -14.28 -9.89
CA ILE A 198 -6.70 -13.66 -11.17
C ILE A 198 -8.10 -14.10 -11.59
N ALA A 199 -8.43 -15.40 -11.52
CA ALA A 199 -9.76 -15.89 -11.88
C ALA A 199 -10.85 -15.29 -10.97
N GLY A 200 -10.62 -15.22 -9.66
CA GLY A 200 -11.57 -14.69 -8.68
C GLY A 200 -11.96 -13.24 -8.97
N PHE A 201 -10.98 -12.37 -9.22
CA PHE A 201 -11.28 -10.98 -9.60
C PHE A 201 -11.79 -10.85 -11.05
N SER A 202 -11.40 -11.74 -11.96
CA SER A 202 -11.92 -11.74 -13.34
C SER A 202 -13.41 -12.05 -13.42
N VAL A 203 -13.91 -13.04 -12.66
CA VAL A 203 -15.34 -13.36 -12.65
C VAL A 203 -16.21 -12.25 -12.06
N MET A 204 -15.62 -11.40 -11.21
CA MET A 204 -16.23 -10.17 -10.71
C MET A 204 -16.19 -9.02 -11.71
N LYS A 205 -15.49 -9.20 -12.86
CA LYS A 205 -15.22 -8.14 -13.85
C LYS A 205 -14.53 -6.91 -13.26
N ALA A 206 -13.65 -7.16 -12.29
CA ALA A 206 -12.94 -6.10 -11.59
C ALA A 206 -11.57 -5.78 -12.22
N LEU A 207 -11.01 -6.73 -13.01
CA LEU A 207 -9.70 -6.58 -13.66
C LEU A 207 -9.82 -5.99 -15.06
N SER A 208 -8.83 -5.19 -15.44
CA SER A 208 -8.62 -4.79 -16.83
C SER A 208 -8.33 -6.02 -17.69
N THR A 209 -8.89 -6.01 -18.91
CA THR A 209 -8.65 -7.03 -19.93
C THR A 209 -7.81 -6.51 -21.09
N ARG A 210 -7.14 -5.39 -20.94
CA ARG A 210 -6.27 -4.77 -21.95
C ARG A 210 -4.93 -5.51 -22.06
N ASN A 211 -5.01 -6.79 -22.46
CA ASN A 211 -3.86 -7.70 -22.53
C ASN A 211 -2.86 -7.38 -23.63
N ASP A 212 -3.29 -6.67 -24.67
CA ASP A 212 -2.45 -6.36 -25.84
C ASP A 212 -1.47 -5.20 -25.58
N ASP A 213 -1.74 -4.40 -24.54
CA ASP A 213 -0.87 -3.30 -24.10
C ASP A 213 -0.86 -3.25 -22.55
N PRO A 214 -0.10 -4.15 -21.91
CA PRO A 214 -0.06 -4.27 -20.44
C PRO A 214 0.32 -2.96 -19.75
N ALA A 215 1.31 -2.25 -20.27
CA ALA A 215 1.81 -1.01 -19.66
C ALA A 215 0.78 0.11 -19.67
N ALA A 216 -0.19 0.09 -20.61
CA ALA A 216 -1.26 1.06 -20.73
C ALA A 216 -2.58 0.61 -20.08
N ALA A 217 -2.62 -0.55 -19.41
CA ALA A 217 -3.86 -1.13 -18.88
C ALA A 217 -4.37 -0.39 -17.64
N SER A 218 -3.50 -0.07 -16.69
CA SER A 218 -3.87 0.74 -15.52
C SER A 218 -3.86 2.23 -15.91
N ARG A 219 -5.05 2.83 -15.94
CA ARG A 219 -5.29 4.22 -16.41
C ARG A 219 -6.29 4.97 -15.52
N PRO A 220 -5.94 5.22 -14.26
CA PRO A 220 -6.82 5.90 -13.33
C PRO A 220 -7.33 7.23 -13.88
N PHE A 221 -8.62 7.51 -13.68
CA PHE A 221 -9.34 8.73 -14.11
C PHE A 221 -9.47 8.93 -15.62
N ASP A 222 -8.83 8.10 -16.45
CA ASP A 222 -9.01 8.11 -17.90
C ASP A 222 -10.40 7.57 -18.27
N LYS A 223 -11.02 8.13 -19.31
CA LYS A 223 -12.34 7.71 -19.78
C LYS A 223 -12.37 6.25 -20.25
N GLY A 224 -11.26 5.76 -20.79
CA GLY A 224 -11.11 4.38 -21.28
C GLY A 224 -10.71 3.36 -20.23
N ARG A 225 -10.79 3.69 -18.92
CA ARG A 225 -10.50 2.74 -17.81
C ARG A 225 -11.52 1.62 -17.77
N ASP A 226 -11.07 0.38 -17.58
CA ASP A 226 -11.89 -0.83 -17.67
C ASP A 226 -11.74 -1.80 -16.49
N GLY A 227 -10.94 -1.45 -15.48
CA GLY A 227 -10.66 -2.29 -14.33
C GLY A 227 -9.26 -2.07 -13.77
N PHE A 228 -8.99 -2.60 -12.60
CA PHE A 228 -7.64 -2.52 -12.04
C PHE A 228 -6.72 -3.63 -12.59
N VAL A 229 -5.42 -3.44 -12.49
CA VAL A 229 -4.42 -4.47 -12.76
C VAL A 229 -3.89 -4.99 -11.42
N MET A 230 -4.01 -6.30 -11.17
CA MET A 230 -3.49 -6.91 -9.95
C MET A 230 -1.97 -6.79 -9.88
N ALA A 231 -1.46 -6.49 -8.69
CA ALA A 231 -0.04 -6.43 -8.42
C ALA A 231 0.30 -6.98 -7.02
N GLU A 232 1.57 -7.05 -6.72
CA GLU A 232 2.10 -7.56 -5.46
C GLU A 232 3.22 -6.67 -4.91
N GLY A 233 3.62 -6.89 -3.66
CA GLY A 233 4.72 -6.17 -3.03
C GLY A 233 4.56 -6.00 -1.53
N ALA A 234 5.36 -5.08 -0.97
CA ALA A 234 5.28 -4.64 0.41
C ALA A 234 5.74 -3.19 0.54
N GLY A 235 5.01 -2.41 1.33
CA GLY A 235 5.40 -1.08 1.77
C GLY A 235 5.38 -1.02 3.29
N ILE A 236 6.55 -0.83 3.91
CA ILE A 236 6.68 -0.78 5.37
C ILE A 236 7.40 0.49 5.77
N LEU A 237 6.78 1.22 6.70
CA LEU A 237 7.34 2.40 7.35
C LEU A 237 7.84 2.02 8.74
N PHE A 238 8.92 2.64 9.19
CA PHE A 238 9.33 2.63 10.58
C PHE A 238 8.87 3.93 11.23
N LEU A 239 7.86 3.80 12.08
CA LEU A 239 7.26 4.91 12.83
C LEU A 239 7.94 5.05 14.17
N GLU A 240 8.13 6.29 14.62
CA GLU A 240 8.80 6.58 15.88
C GLU A 240 8.17 7.78 16.59
N GLU A 241 8.19 7.78 17.92
CA GLU A 241 7.83 8.94 18.71
C GLU A 241 8.81 10.10 18.39
N TYR A 242 8.26 11.29 18.12
CA TYR A 242 8.99 12.44 17.59
C TYR A 242 10.18 12.86 18.45
N GLU A 243 9.99 12.98 19.77
CA GLU A 243 11.08 13.41 20.65
C GLU A 243 12.18 12.35 20.78
N SER A 244 11.83 11.06 20.66
CA SER A 244 12.78 9.96 20.55
C SER A 244 13.63 10.08 19.29
N ALA A 245 12.97 10.23 18.13
CA ALA A 245 13.63 10.39 16.84
C ALA A 245 14.57 11.61 16.84
N ARG A 246 14.10 12.74 17.38
CA ARG A 246 14.87 13.97 17.46
C ARG A 246 16.10 13.86 18.37
N ARG A 247 15.95 13.23 19.55
CA ARG A 247 17.08 13.04 20.50
C ARG A 247 18.22 12.22 19.92
N ARG A 248 17.92 11.22 19.09
CA ARG A 248 18.95 10.39 18.45
C ARG A 248 19.46 10.96 17.10
N GLY A 249 18.92 12.12 16.66
CA GLY A 249 19.33 12.75 15.39
C GLY A 249 18.86 11.97 14.15
N ALA A 250 17.71 11.29 14.22
CA ALA A 250 17.17 10.53 13.12
C ALA A 250 16.84 11.42 11.91
N LYS A 251 16.98 10.88 10.71
CA LYS A 251 16.30 11.42 9.54
C LYS A 251 14.78 11.29 9.74
N ILE A 252 14.06 12.34 9.46
CA ILE A 252 12.59 12.36 9.52
C ILE A 252 12.07 12.66 8.12
N TYR A 253 11.30 11.72 7.53
CA TYR A 253 10.65 11.92 6.24
C TYR A 253 9.43 12.82 6.33
N GLY A 254 8.67 12.69 7.43
CA GLY A 254 7.48 13.46 7.71
C GLY A 254 6.80 12.96 8.98
N GLU A 255 5.78 13.68 9.41
CA GLU A 255 4.92 13.33 10.54
C GLU A 255 3.60 12.72 10.05
N VAL A 256 3.14 11.66 10.67
CA VAL A 256 1.75 11.20 10.53
C VAL A 256 0.89 12.15 11.36
N ALA A 257 0.30 13.15 10.70
CA ALA A 257 -0.42 14.23 11.35
C ALA A 257 -1.89 13.93 11.58
N GLY A 258 -2.50 13.07 10.75
CA GLY A 258 -3.90 12.71 10.84
C GLY A 258 -4.20 11.34 10.25
N TYR A 259 -5.23 10.70 10.80
CA TYR A 259 -5.74 9.43 10.35
C TYR A 259 -7.27 9.44 10.40
N GLY A 260 -7.91 9.07 9.29
CA GLY A 260 -9.34 8.86 9.16
C GLY A 260 -9.64 7.42 8.82
N LEU A 261 -10.71 6.87 9.39
CA LEU A 261 -11.22 5.54 9.08
C LEU A 261 -12.75 5.55 9.14
N THR A 262 -13.40 5.00 8.12
CA THR A 262 -14.87 4.94 8.04
C THR A 262 -15.33 3.67 7.34
N GLY A 263 -16.61 3.34 7.49
CA GLY A 263 -17.27 2.30 6.72
C GLY A 263 -18.37 2.91 5.85
N ASP A 264 -18.52 2.39 4.62
CA ASP A 264 -19.60 2.79 3.70
C ASP A 264 -20.97 2.29 4.14
N ALA A 265 -21.04 1.11 4.74
CA ALA A 265 -22.29 0.41 5.09
C ALA A 265 -23.27 0.33 3.90
N HIS A 266 -22.76 0.09 2.69
CA HIS A 266 -23.54 0.15 1.45
C HIS A 266 -23.55 -1.18 0.68
N HIS A 267 -22.41 -1.65 0.18
CA HIS A 267 -22.32 -2.86 -0.65
C HIS A 267 -20.99 -3.57 -0.43
N LEU A 268 -20.91 -4.89 -0.75
CA LEU A 268 -19.72 -5.71 -0.54
C LEU A 268 -18.50 -5.23 -1.35
N THR A 269 -18.71 -4.74 -2.57
CA THR A 269 -17.62 -4.42 -3.51
C THR A 269 -17.77 -3.07 -4.20
N ALA A 270 -18.96 -2.48 -4.23
CA ALA A 270 -19.19 -1.16 -4.81
C ALA A 270 -19.05 -0.08 -3.74
N PRO A 271 -18.35 1.04 -4.03
CA PRO A 271 -18.28 2.17 -3.12
C PRO A 271 -19.67 2.83 -2.97
N ALA A 272 -19.88 3.53 -1.85
CA ALA A 272 -21.10 4.30 -1.64
C ALA A 272 -21.25 5.38 -2.72
N PRO A 273 -22.47 5.61 -3.25
CA PRO A 273 -22.71 6.60 -4.29
C PRO A 273 -22.18 8.00 -3.91
N GLY A 274 -21.52 8.65 -4.87
CA GLY A 274 -20.92 9.96 -4.65
C GLY A 274 -19.69 9.98 -3.74
N GLY A 275 -19.19 8.81 -3.33
CA GLY A 275 -18.00 8.69 -2.48
C GLY A 275 -18.21 9.21 -1.05
N GLU A 276 -19.43 9.09 -0.51
CA GLU A 276 -19.80 9.65 0.79
C GLU A 276 -18.91 9.15 1.93
N GLY A 277 -18.64 7.82 1.98
CA GLY A 277 -17.78 7.22 2.99
C GLY A 277 -16.32 7.68 2.86
N ALA A 278 -15.81 7.78 1.64
CA ALA A 278 -14.50 8.34 1.34
C ALA A 278 -14.38 9.80 1.79
N ALA A 279 -15.40 10.62 1.53
CA ALA A 279 -15.45 12.02 1.97
C ALA A 279 -15.42 12.13 3.50
N ARG A 280 -16.19 11.30 4.23
CA ARG A 280 -16.14 11.26 5.70
C ARG A 280 -14.75 10.86 6.20
N CYS A 281 -14.12 9.91 5.52
CA CYS A 281 -12.78 9.43 5.87
C CYS A 281 -11.73 10.54 5.76
N MET A 282 -11.68 11.24 4.63
CA MET A 282 -10.78 12.39 4.43
C MET A 282 -11.05 13.51 5.43
N LYS A 283 -12.33 13.87 5.67
CA LYS A 283 -12.70 14.87 6.70
C LYS A 283 -12.24 14.47 8.09
N MET A 284 -12.32 13.18 8.44
CA MET A 284 -11.84 12.69 9.74
C MET A 284 -10.33 12.85 9.87
N ALA A 285 -9.53 12.53 8.84
CA ALA A 285 -8.09 12.72 8.84
C ALA A 285 -7.71 14.20 9.02
N LEU A 286 -8.37 15.11 8.31
CA LEU A 286 -8.21 16.56 8.44
C LEU A 286 -8.55 17.05 9.85
N ASN A 287 -9.70 16.67 10.38
CA ASN A 287 -10.16 17.08 11.71
C ASN A 287 -9.17 16.60 12.81
N ASN A 288 -8.68 15.37 12.70
CA ASN A 288 -7.74 14.81 13.67
C ASN A 288 -6.37 15.48 13.64
N SER A 289 -5.99 16.06 12.49
CA SER A 289 -4.71 16.77 12.32
C SER A 289 -4.78 18.25 12.69
N GLY A 290 -5.97 18.85 12.68
CA GLY A 290 -6.17 20.31 12.77
C GLY A 290 -5.69 21.08 11.54
N VAL A 291 -5.44 20.40 10.41
CA VAL A 291 -5.02 21.00 9.13
C VAL A 291 -6.26 21.39 8.33
N SER A 292 -6.26 22.61 7.77
CA SER A 292 -7.37 23.06 6.91
C SER A 292 -7.26 22.46 5.52
N THR A 293 -8.37 22.42 4.80
CA THR A 293 -8.42 21.89 3.42
C THR A 293 -7.47 22.62 2.48
N GLU A 294 -7.32 23.94 2.66
CA GLU A 294 -6.49 24.80 1.80
C GLU A 294 -4.98 24.56 1.97
N GLN A 295 -4.57 23.85 3.02
CA GLN A 295 -3.15 23.55 3.28
C GLN A 295 -2.69 22.27 2.58
N ILE A 296 -3.61 21.44 2.08
CA ILE A 296 -3.25 20.19 1.39
C ILE A 296 -2.72 20.50 0.00
N ASP A 297 -1.52 20.01 -0.30
CA ASP A 297 -0.84 20.23 -1.57
C ASP A 297 -1.04 19.07 -2.55
N TYR A 298 -1.07 17.83 -2.02
CA TYR A 298 -1.07 16.61 -2.80
C TYR A 298 -1.96 15.53 -2.21
N ILE A 299 -2.67 14.81 -3.08
CA ILE A 299 -3.40 13.59 -2.74
C ILE A 299 -2.86 12.43 -3.58
N ASN A 300 -2.30 11.40 -2.92
CA ASN A 300 -2.11 10.10 -3.53
C ASN A 300 -3.45 9.36 -3.43
N ALA A 301 -4.15 9.30 -4.56
CA ALA A 301 -5.49 8.77 -4.63
C ALA A 301 -5.52 7.24 -4.55
N HIS A 302 -6.64 6.70 -4.10
CA HIS A 302 -6.89 5.27 -4.26
C HIS A 302 -6.89 4.89 -5.75
N GLY A 303 -7.57 5.63 -6.61
CA GLY A 303 -7.41 5.65 -8.06
C GLY A 303 -7.09 4.30 -8.69
N THR A 304 -8.04 3.35 -8.65
CA THR A 304 -7.81 1.96 -9.07
C THR A 304 -7.92 1.70 -10.56
N SER A 305 -8.26 2.71 -11.37
CA SER A 305 -8.58 2.50 -12.80
C SER A 305 -9.90 1.75 -13.00
N THR A 306 -10.81 1.81 -12.03
CA THR A 306 -12.16 1.26 -12.17
C THR A 306 -13.18 2.37 -12.39
N PRO A 307 -14.26 2.11 -13.19
CA PRO A 307 -15.22 3.16 -13.53
C PRO A 307 -15.82 3.88 -12.31
N PHE A 308 -16.27 3.13 -11.30
CA PHE A 308 -16.99 3.73 -10.15
C PHE A 308 -16.04 4.30 -9.10
N ASN A 309 -14.92 3.63 -8.78
CA ASN A 309 -14.03 4.14 -7.76
C ASN A 309 -13.49 5.52 -8.11
N ASP A 310 -12.95 5.66 -9.32
CA ASP A 310 -12.27 6.89 -9.73
C ASP A 310 -13.24 8.07 -9.82
N LEU A 311 -14.46 7.80 -10.34
CA LEU A 311 -15.55 8.79 -10.35
C LEU A 311 -15.94 9.22 -8.94
N TYR A 312 -16.20 8.27 -8.04
CA TYR A 312 -16.69 8.59 -6.70
C TYR A 312 -15.61 9.19 -5.81
N GLU A 313 -14.33 8.81 -6.00
CA GLU A 313 -13.21 9.47 -5.35
C GLU A 313 -13.07 10.94 -5.80
N THR A 314 -13.22 11.20 -7.11
CA THR A 314 -13.28 12.57 -7.64
C THR A 314 -14.39 13.39 -6.97
N MET A 315 -15.59 12.82 -6.88
CA MET A 315 -16.73 13.48 -6.22
C MET A 315 -16.46 13.72 -4.73
N ALA A 316 -15.87 12.75 -4.04
CA ALA A 316 -15.48 12.86 -2.63
C ALA A 316 -14.46 14.00 -2.41
N ILE A 317 -13.41 14.06 -3.23
CA ILE A 317 -12.39 15.12 -3.18
C ILE A 317 -13.05 16.49 -3.37
N LYS A 318 -13.91 16.64 -4.39
CA LYS A 318 -14.65 17.90 -4.62
C LYS A 318 -15.53 18.28 -3.42
N SER A 319 -16.23 17.31 -2.82
CA SER A 319 -17.08 17.53 -1.65
C SER A 319 -16.32 17.96 -0.40
N VAL A 320 -15.08 17.47 -0.23
CA VAL A 320 -14.24 17.78 0.94
C VAL A 320 -13.54 19.13 0.77
N PHE A 321 -12.94 19.36 -0.40
CA PHE A 321 -12.03 20.48 -0.64
C PHE A 321 -12.67 21.69 -1.33
N GLY A 322 -13.92 21.57 -1.80
CA GLY A 322 -14.63 22.68 -2.46
C GLY A 322 -13.83 23.27 -3.62
N ASP A 323 -13.68 24.59 -3.66
CA ASP A 323 -12.93 25.28 -4.71
C ASP A 323 -11.42 24.95 -4.68
N HIS A 324 -10.89 24.52 -3.53
CA HIS A 324 -9.48 24.11 -3.41
C HIS A 324 -9.20 22.80 -4.15
N ALA A 325 -10.20 21.94 -4.38
CA ALA A 325 -10.04 20.70 -5.14
C ALA A 325 -9.43 20.90 -6.53
N ARG A 326 -9.67 22.06 -7.16
CA ARG A 326 -9.12 22.42 -8.48
C ARG A 326 -7.67 22.95 -8.44
N LYS A 327 -7.13 23.16 -7.24
CA LYS A 327 -5.74 23.59 -7.00
C LYS A 327 -4.86 22.45 -6.48
N LEU A 328 -5.49 21.36 -6.03
CA LEU A 328 -4.80 20.18 -5.55
C LEU A 328 -4.15 19.41 -6.69
N MET A 329 -2.96 18.91 -6.45
CA MET A 329 -2.38 17.85 -7.26
C MET A 329 -2.92 16.51 -6.76
N VAL A 330 -3.52 15.74 -7.65
CA VAL A 330 -4.02 14.39 -7.37
C VAL A 330 -3.31 13.43 -8.30
N SER A 331 -2.73 12.33 -7.78
CA SER A 331 -2.24 11.30 -8.70
C SER A 331 -2.49 9.89 -8.15
N SER A 332 -2.59 8.93 -9.05
CA SER A 332 -2.62 7.52 -8.69
C SER A 332 -1.37 6.81 -9.19
N THR A 333 -0.51 6.44 -8.25
CA THR A 333 0.70 5.65 -8.55
C THR A 333 0.37 4.22 -8.98
N LYS A 334 -0.89 3.77 -8.80
CA LYS A 334 -1.38 2.49 -9.35
C LYS A 334 -1.38 2.46 -10.88
N SER A 335 -1.30 3.61 -11.55
CA SER A 335 -1.07 3.66 -12.99
C SER A 335 0.24 2.98 -13.38
N MET A 336 1.24 2.98 -12.50
CA MET A 336 2.58 2.42 -12.69
C MET A 336 2.79 1.10 -11.95
N THR A 337 2.36 1.01 -10.69
CA THR A 337 2.56 -0.20 -9.86
C THR A 337 1.53 -1.29 -10.12
N GLY A 338 0.36 -0.97 -10.68
CA GLY A 338 -0.83 -1.77 -10.51
C GLY A 338 -1.38 -1.67 -9.08
N HIS A 339 -2.40 -2.44 -8.77
CA HIS A 339 -3.04 -2.47 -7.46
C HIS A 339 -2.50 -3.62 -6.61
N THR A 340 -1.66 -3.30 -5.64
CA THR A 340 -0.99 -4.27 -4.75
C THR A 340 -1.85 -4.70 -3.56
N LEU A 341 -3.17 -4.49 -3.63
CA LEU A 341 -4.17 -4.91 -2.64
C LEU A 341 -3.79 -4.48 -1.20
N GLY A 342 -3.53 -5.46 -0.30
CA GLY A 342 -3.17 -5.17 1.09
C GLY A 342 -1.87 -4.39 1.28
N ALA A 343 -0.95 -4.45 0.31
CA ALA A 343 0.29 -3.69 0.33
C ALA A 343 0.13 -2.23 -0.12
N ALA A 344 -0.95 -1.90 -0.85
CA ALA A 344 -1.11 -0.62 -1.54
C ALA A 344 -0.93 0.59 -0.62
N GLY A 345 -1.63 0.62 0.50
CA GLY A 345 -1.54 1.76 1.43
C GLY A 345 -0.15 1.98 2.03
N GLY A 346 0.63 0.91 2.22
CA GLY A 346 2.02 1.00 2.68
C GLY A 346 2.94 1.63 1.63
N LEU A 347 2.79 1.21 0.37
CA LEU A 347 3.54 1.77 -0.77
C LEU A 347 3.17 3.24 -1.01
N GLU A 348 1.89 3.56 -1.04
CA GLU A 348 1.38 4.90 -1.32
C GLU A 348 1.74 5.90 -0.22
N ALA A 349 1.71 5.47 1.04
CA ALA A 349 2.22 6.27 2.16
C ALA A 349 3.73 6.57 1.99
N ALA A 350 4.53 5.58 1.61
CA ALA A 350 5.94 5.79 1.30
C ALA A 350 6.13 6.76 0.13
N TYR A 351 5.33 6.66 -0.93
CA TYR A 351 5.42 7.56 -2.09
C TYR A 351 5.02 9.00 -1.74
N CYS A 352 4.02 9.21 -0.88
CA CYS A 352 3.70 10.55 -0.34
C CYS A 352 4.92 11.17 0.37
N LEU A 353 5.55 10.42 1.26
CA LEU A 353 6.71 10.88 2.02
C LEU A 353 7.92 11.18 1.12
N LEU A 354 8.17 10.34 0.12
CA LEU A 354 9.23 10.57 -0.86
C LEU A 354 8.93 11.77 -1.77
N ALA A 355 7.67 11.99 -2.15
CA ALA A 355 7.26 13.19 -2.89
C ALA A 355 7.50 14.47 -2.08
N MET A 356 7.19 14.45 -0.78
CA MET A 356 7.46 15.56 0.13
C MET A 356 8.97 15.83 0.31
N GLU A 357 9.77 14.76 0.44
CA GLU A 357 11.22 14.87 0.59
C GLU A 357 11.89 15.44 -0.66
N ARG A 358 11.52 14.90 -1.82
CA ARG A 358 12.21 15.19 -3.09
C ARG A 358 11.60 16.35 -3.87
N GLY A 359 10.46 16.88 -3.42
CA GLY A 359 9.78 17.99 -4.09
C GLY A 359 9.30 17.63 -5.51
N LEU A 360 8.90 16.37 -5.72
CA LEU A 360 8.46 15.85 -7.01
C LEU A 360 7.23 14.96 -6.83
N VAL A 361 6.12 15.34 -7.43
CA VAL A 361 4.87 14.58 -7.38
C VAL A 361 4.83 13.58 -8.55
N PRO A 362 4.66 12.26 -8.26
CA PRO A 362 4.54 11.25 -9.31
C PRO A 362 3.30 11.46 -10.18
N PRO A 363 3.36 11.11 -11.47
CA PRO A 363 2.22 11.26 -12.37
C PRO A 363 1.18 10.16 -12.22
N THR A 364 -0.01 10.42 -12.76
CA THR A 364 -0.91 9.38 -13.25
C THR A 364 -0.60 9.16 -14.72
N ILE A 365 0.06 8.05 -15.06
CA ILE A 365 0.34 7.73 -16.47
C ILE A 365 -0.89 7.15 -17.16
N ASN A 366 -0.84 7.08 -18.51
CA ASN A 366 -1.91 6.55 -19.35
C ASN A 366 -3.20 7.41 -19.36
N TYR A 367 -3.09 8.67 -18.94
CA TYR A 367 -4.19 9.63 -19.01
C TYR A 367 -4.24 10.22 -20.44
N GLN A 368 -5.04 9.61 -21.32
CA GLN A 368 -5.12 9.93 -22.76
C GLN A 368 -6.45 10.57 -23.15
N GLU A 369 -7.56 10.04 -22.64
CA GLU A 369 -8.90 10.59 -22.83
C GLU A 369 -9.44 11.15 -21.53
N PRO A 370 -9.55 12.49 -21.37
CA PRO A 370 -10.17 13.09 -20.19
C PRO A 370 -11.61 12.63 -20.02
N ASP A 371 -11.95 12.16 -18.83
CA ASP A 371 -13.33 11.88 -18.43
C ASP A 371 -13.95 13.18 -17.89
N PRO A 372 -15.05 13.71 -18.50
CA PRO A 372 -15.67 14.95 -18.06
C PRO A 372 -16.15 14.93 -16.61
N GLU A 373 -16.42 13.77 -16.04
CA GLU A 373 -16.84 13.61 -14.65
C GLU A 373 -15.63 13.55 -13.69
N CYS A 374 -14.42 13.23 -14.23
CA CYS A 374 -13.15 13.23 -13.51
C CYS A 374 -12.33 14.45 -13.96
N ASP A 375 -12.67 15.66 -13.46
CA ASP A 375 -12.19 16.96 -13.95
C ASP A 375 -11.21 17.68 -13.00
N LEU A 376 -10.44 16.93 -12.21
CA LEU A 376 -9.37 17.46 -11.34
C LEU A 376 -7.99 17.42 -12.03
N ASP A 377 -6.97 17.97 -11.38
CA ASP A 377 -5.59 17.87 -11.85
C ASP A 377 -4.97 16.54 -11.39
N TYR A 378 -4.95 15.55 -12.25
CA TYR A 378 -4.42 14.21 -11.95
C TYR A 378 -2.92 14.07 -12.21
N VAL A 379 -2.18 15.16 -12.34
CA VAL A 379 -0.74 15.18 -12.70
C VAL A 379 -0.51 14.25 -13.92
N PRO A 380 -1.10 14.55 -15.07
CA PRO A 380 -1.16 13.61 -16.18
C PRO A 380 0.20 13.35 -16.81
N ASN A 381 0.55 12.08 -16.92
CA ASN A 381 1.65 11.48 -17.70
C ASN A 381 3.09 11.90 -17.33
N GLU A 382 3.32 13.08 -16.76
CA GLU A 382 4.64 13.57 -16.40
C GLU A 382 4.69 13.98 -14.93
N ALA A 383 5.78 13.60 -14.23
CA ALA A 383 6.01 14.00 -12.86
C ALA A 383 6.18 15.53 -12.75
N ARG A 384 5.70 16.11 -11.67
CA ARG A 384 5.68 17.56 -11.48
C ARG A 384 6.54 17.99 -10.31
N GLN A 385 7.48 18.89 -10.55
CA GLN A 385 8.20 19.59 -9.49
C GLN A 385 7.22 20.45 -8.69
N ALA A 386 7.13 20.22 -7.40
CA ALA A 386 6.26 20.96 -6.51
C ALA A 386 6.73 20.87 -5.06
N LYS A 387 6.54 21.96 -4.32
CA LYS A 387 6.69 21.93 -2.87
C LYS A 387 5.46 21.25 -2.27
N VAL A 388 5.68 20.18 -1.52
CA VAL A 388 4.62 19.42 -0.83
C VAL A 388 4.91 19.49 0.68
N ASP A 389 4.14 20.28 1.40
CA ASP A 389 4.23 20.37 2.86
C ASP A 389 3.20 19.47 3.54
N PHE A 390 2.05 19.20 2.88
CA PHE A 390 1.01 18.32 3.34
C PHE A 390 0.54 17.38 2.22
N ALA A 391 0.58 16.09 2.49
CA ALA A 391 0.11 15.06 1.57
C ALA A 391 -0.95 14.15 2.22
N LEU A 392 -1.99 13.80 1.47
CA LEU A 392 -3.02 12.87 1.87
C LEU A 392 -2.87 11.57 1.05
N SER A 393 -2.92 10.41 1.70
CA SER A 393 -2.96 9.10 1.05
C SER A 393 -4.30 8.43 1.33
N ASN A 394 -5.02 8.04 0.28
CA ASN A 394 -6.35 7.42 0.36
C ASN A 394 -6.32 5.94 0.00
N SER A 395 -7.06 5.13 0.75
CA SER A 395 -7.30 3.72 0.43
C SER A 395 -8.75 3.36 0.72
N PHE A 396 -9.46 2.84 -0.29
CA PHE A 396 -10.87 2.44 -0.20
C PHE A 396 -11.00 0.97 -0.59
N GLY A 397 -11.37 0.11 0.36
CA GLY A 397 -11.35 -1.33 0.20
C GLY A 397 -12.72 -1.96 0.02
N PHE A 398 -12.75 -3.13 -0.59
CA PHE A 398 -13.94 -4.00 -0.58
C PHE A 398 -14.41 -4.23 0.86
N GLY A 399 -15.74 -4.34 1.05
CA GLY A 399 -16.37 -4.29 2.36
C GLY A 399 -16.73 -2.87 2.78
N GLY A 400 -16.42 -1.87 1.94
CA GLY A 400 -16.65 -0.45 2.23
C GLY A 400 -15.74 0.09 3.32
N THR A 401 -14.53 -0.44 3.45
CA THR A 401 -13.53 0.01 4.43
C THR A 401 -12.70 1.14 3.84
N ASN A 402 -12.73 2.31 4.46
CA ASN A 402 -12.02 3.50 4.00
C ASN A 402 -10.96 3.93 5.02
N ALA A 403 -9.78 4.28 4.52
CA ALA A 403 -8.69 4.83 5.32
C ALA A 403 -8.01 6.00 4.59
N SER A 404 -7.67 7.05 5.33
CA SER A 404 -6.91 8.20 4.83
C SER A 404 -5.84 8.59 5.84
N LEU A 405 -4.59 8.72 5.39
CA LEU A 405 -3.47 9.21 6.19
C LEU A 405 -3.07 10.60 5.72
N LEU A 406 -2.87 11.50 6.66
CA LEU A 406 -2.35 12.83 6.39
C LEU A 406 -0.93 12.94 6.91
N PHE A 407 -0.01 13.28 6.02
CA PHE A 407 1.40 13.52 6.31
C PHE A 407 1.70 15.02 6.30
N ARG A 408 2.59 15.43 7.22
CA ARG A 408 3.08 16.80 7.33
C ARG A 408 4.59 16.83 7.31
N LYS A 409 5.17 17.77 6.57
CA LYS A 409 6.61 18.03 6.58
C LYS A 409 7.04 18.58 7.96
N VAL A 410 8.20 18.15 8.46
CA VAL A 410 8.74 18.52 9.77
C VAL A 410 9.96 19.42 9.61
#